data_328682894c1463f16e83d748e773df09
#
_entry.id   328682894c1463f16e83d748e773df09
#
_cell.length_a   1.000
_cell.length_b   1.000
_cell.length_c   1.000
_cell.angle_alpha   90.00
_cell.angle_beta   90.00
_cell.angle_gamma   90.00
#
_symmetry.space_group_name_H-M   'P 1'
#
loop_
_entity.id
_entity.type
_entity.pdbx_description
1 polymer ?
#
loop_
_entity_poly.entity_id
_entity_poly.type
_entity_poly.pdbx_seq_one_letter_code
_entity_poly.pdbx_strand_id
1 'polypeptide(L)'
;MKADYLFGIIILKYKKESGNIMTEKHLVGITETVLRDAHQSLLATRMPFEDMKDILPVIDQAGYASLECWGGATFDACIRFLNEDPWERLRNIKALAPNTPLQMLLRGQNLLGYRHYADDVVDKFVEKAAANGIDIFRIFDALNDMRNTKQSVEAVKRAGKEAQVAIAFTTSPVHTDDYYVGLAKEIEAMGADSLCIKDMAGILTPQRGYSLIKSIKEVVSIPVIVHTHATSGVSQMTLLKVVEAGADRIDTAISPLSEGTSQPATESLVIALEELGYQTTINYEKLDLIADHFRKMRDEYLAEDLINPKMLTADPRALIYQVPGGMLSNLSSQLKQAGLAEKYDEVLAEVPRVRQDLGYPPLVTPLSQMVGTQATMNIATGERYKMVSNEVRSYLVGKYGKSPVAIDEKFRRSIMGDEKVIDYRPADDLEAEFEKLTLEIGDLAKSEEDVLIYALFPEVGKNFLMKRNQPEESVVKVTAYI
;
A
#
# COMPACT_ATOMS: atom_id res chain seq x y z
N MET A 1 17.03 -26.87 20.45
CA MET A 1 16.52 -28.19 20.90
C MET A 1 15.75 -28.19 22.22
N LYS A 2 15.97 -27.31 23.21
CA LYS A 2 15.16 -27.30 24.45
C LYS A 2 14.02 -26.27 24.47
N ALA A 3 14.13 -25.17 23.72
CA ALA A 3 13.08 -24.17 23.64
C ALA A 3 11.91 -24.64 22.75
N ASP A 4 12.22 -25.31 21.64
CA ASP A 4 11.25 -25.79 20.66
C ASP A 4 10.28 -26.83 21.23
N TYR A 5 10.78 -27.66 22.16
CA TYR A 5 9.98 -28.67 22.86
C TYR A 5 8.99 -28.05 23.86
N LEU A 6 9.33 -26.90 24.48
CA LEU A 6 8.47 -26.22 25.45
C LEU A 6 7.31 -25.48 24.78
N PHE A 7 7.52 -24.83 23.64
CA PHE A 7 6.48 -24.06 22.96
C PHE A 7 5.40 -24.98 22.36
N GLY A 8 5.82 -26.04 21.68
CA GLY A 8 4.88 -27.06 21.15
C GLY A 8 4.10 -27.80 22.26
N ILE A 9 4.71 -28.02 23.43
CA ILE A 9 4.07 -28.67 24.59
C ILE A 9 3.06 -27.75 25.26
N ILE A 10 3.31 -26.43 25.31
CA ILE A 10 2.37 -25.46 25.91
C ILE A 10 1.09 -25.37 25.08
N ILE A 11 1.19 -25.25 23.75
CA ILE A 11 0.03 -25.20 22.86
C ILE A 11 -0.73 -26.53 22.87
N LEU A 12 -0.05 -27.68 22.83
CA LEU A 12 -0.68 -29.00 22.94
C LEU A 12 -1.32 -29.26 24.29
N LYS A 13 -0.79 -28.71 25.37
CA LYS A 13 -1.36 -28.82 26.72
C LYS A 13 -2.62 -27.98 26.86
N TYR A 14 -2.64 -26.77 26.35
CA TYR A 14 -3.85 -25.93 26.31
C TYR A 14 -4.97 -26.56 25.46
N LYS A 15 -4.66 -27.14 24.29
CA LYS A 15 -5.63 -27.88 23.46
C LYS A 15 -6.21 -29.11 24.18
N LYS A 16 -5.50 -29.69 25.14
CA LYS A 16 -5.90 -30.90 25.86
C LYS A 16 -6.68 -30.63 27.16
N GLU A 17 -6.46 -29.47 27.78
CA GLU A 17 -7.08 -29.08 29.06
C GLU A 17 -8.40 -28.32 28.87
N SER A 18 -8.62 -27.67 27.73
CA SER A 18 -9.86 -26.99 27.40
C SER A 18 -10.93 -27.96 26.87
N GLY A 19 -11.37 -28.94 27.55
CA GLY A 19 -12.34 -29.98 27.16
C GLY A 19 -13.58 -29.59 26.31
N ASN A 20 -13.49 -28.49 25.56
CA ASN A 20 -14.42 -28.08 24.51
C ASN A 20 -13.90 -28.61 23.18
N ILE A 21 -14.65 -29.48 22.54
CA ILE A 21 -14.56 -29.78 21.10
C ILE A 21 -14.92 -28.46 20.40
N MET A 22 -13.91 -27.58 20.21
CA MET A 22 -14.11 -26.43 19.33
C MET A 22 -14.24 -27.00 17.91
N THR A 23 -15.39 -26.78 17.29
CA THR A 23 -15.55 -27.04 15.86
C THR A 23 -14.46 -26.23 15.15
N GLU A 24 -13.65 -26.92 14.34
CA GLU A 24 -12.62 -26.27 13.52
C GLU A 24 -13.26 -25.16 12.70
N LYS A 25 -12.77 -23.93 12.88
CA LYS A 25 -13.17 -22.77 12.10
C LYS A 25 -12.41 -22.75 10.77
N HIS A 26 -12.77 -21.84 9.88
CA HIS A 26 -12.17 -21.74 8.56
C HIS A 26 -10.66 -21.43 8.60
N LEU A 27 -9.99 -21.77 7.52
CA LEU A 27 -8.58 -21.44 7.28
C LEU A 27 -8.44 -19.95 6.99
N VAL A 28 -7.50 -19.29 7.67
CA VAL A 28 -7.17 -17.88 7.48
C VAL A 28 -5.80 -17.78 6.82
N GLY A 29 -5.75 -17.19 5.62
CA GLY A 29 -4.50 -16.92 4.92
C GLY A 29 -3.77 -15.73 5.54
N ILE A 30 -2.45 -15.81 5.63
CA ILE A 30 -1.58 -14.73 6.14
C ILE A 30 -0.73 -14.20 5.00
N THR A 31 -0.81 -12.91 4.70
CA THR A 31 0.11 -12.22 3.79
C THR A 31 1.21 -11.54 4.58
N GLU A 32 2.47 -11.84 4.27
CA GLU A 32 3.63 -11.16 4.87
C GLU A 32 3.94 -9.89 4.07
N THR A 33 4.12 -8.77 4.78
CA THR A 33 4.38 -7.46 4.19
C THR A 33 5.81 -6.95 4.41
N VAL A 34 6.67 -7.70 5.10
CA VAL A 34 8.02 -7.27 5.46
C VAL A 34 8.88 -6.90 4.26
N LEU A 35 8.65 -7.54 3.10
CA LEU A 35 9.42 -7.30 1.88
C LEU A 35 8.98 -6.03 1.12
N ARG A 36 7.88 -5.36 1.53
CA ARG A 36 7.39 -4.14 0.89
C ARG A 36 6.79 -3.13 1.88
N ASP A 37 5.52 -3.30 2.33
CA ASP A 37 4.78 -2.24 3.03
C ASP A 37 5.30 -1.97 4.43
N ALA A 38 5.74 -3.00 5.16
CA ALA A 38 6.30 -2.85 6.49
C ALA A 38 7.58 -1.99 6.47
N HIS A 39 8.58 -2.37 5.66
CA HIS A 39 9.81 -1.58 5.59
C HIS A 39 9.62 -0.24 4.83
N GLN A 40 8.62 -0.13 3.95
CA GLN A 40 8.24 1.18 3.40
C GLN A 40 7.78 2.12 4.50
N SER A 41 6.98 1.62 5.44
CA SER A 41 6.37 2.41 6.51
C SER A 41 7.36 2.80 7.60
N LEU A 42 8.39 1.98 7.85
CA LEU A 42 9.35 2.18 8.94
C LEU A 42 10.64 2.89 8.49
N LEU A 43 11.14 2.57 7.29
CA LEU A 43 12.43 3.07 6.78
C LEU A 43 12.36 3.54 5.32
N ALA A 44 11.20 4.04 4.90
CA ALA A 44 10.98 4.65 3.60
C ALA A 44 11.49 3.80 2.40
N THR A 45 11.28 2.48 2.47
CA THR A 45 11.66 1.50 1.42
C THR A 45 13.18 1.38 1.20
N ARG A 46 14.01 1.71 2.23
CA ARG A 46 15.46 1.72 2.15
C ARG A 46 16.13 0.38 2.45
N MET A 47 15.38 -0.72 2.59
CA MET A 47 15.95 -2.06 2.76
C MET A 47 16.50 -2.57 1.41
N PRO A 48 17.83 -2.78 1.27
CA PRO A 48 18.42 -3.34 0.06
C PRO A 48 18.09 -4.82 -0.09
N PHE A 49 18.22 -5.34 -1.33
CA PHE A 49 17.97 -6.77 -1.60
C PHE A 49 18.93 -7.68 -0.81
N GLU A 50 20.17 -7.26 -0.61
CA GLU A 50 21.17 -8.00 0.17
C GLU A 50 20.71 -8.35 1.58
N ASP A 51 19.94 -7.46 2.23
CA ASP A 51 19.46 -7.66 3.60
C ASP A 51 18.30 -8.67 3.70
N MET A 52 17.69 -9.03 2.59
CA MET A 52 16.58 -9.98 2.56
C MET A 52 16.92 -11.32 1.87
N LYS A 53 17.94 -11.36 1.03
CA LYS A 53 18.21 -12.51 0.15
C LYS A 53 18.39 -13.83 0.91
N ASP A 54 19.13 -13.84 2.02
CA ASP A 54 19.49 -15.05 2.75
C ASP A 54 18.30 -15.65 3.51
N ILE A 55 17.32 -14.83 3.88
CA ILE A 55 16.13 -15.25 4.61
C ILE A 55 14.95 -15.63 3.68
N LEU A 56 14.95 -15.20 2.42
CA LEU A 56 13.89 -15.49 1.47
C LEU A 56 13.56 -16.99 1.32
N PRO A 57 14.53 -17.94 1.25
CA PRO A 57 14.22 -19.36 1.20
C PRO A 57 13.54 -19.92 2.46
N VAL A 58 13.73 -19.25 3.61
CA VAL A 58 13.04 -19.60 4.87
C VAL A 58 11.63 -19.03 4.87
N ILE A 59 11.46 -17.79 4.40
CA ILE A 59 10.15 -17.14 4.22
C ILE A 59 9.26 -17.96 3.29
N ASP A 60 9.81 -18.46 2.18
CA ASP A 60 9.10 -19.31 1.21
C ASP A 60 8.55 -20.62 1.81
N GLN A 61 9.14 -21.08 2.92
CA GLN A 61 8.75 -22.31 3.62
C GLN A 61 7.91 -22.01 4.88
N ALA A 62 7.63 -20.77 5.19
CA ALA A 62 6.93 -20.38 6.41
C ALA A 62 5.41 -20.59 6.35
N GLY A 63 4.85 -20.88 5.16
CA GLY A 63 3.43 -21.17 4.98
C GLY A 63 2.56 -19.91 4.79
N TYR A 64 3.15 -18.80 4.39
CA TYR A 64 2.39 -17.61 4.01
C TYR A 64 1.50 -17.84 2.77
N ALA A 65 0.33 -17.25 2.76
CA ALA A 65 -0.58 -17.27 1.61
C ALA A 65 -0.05 -16.42 0.43
N SER A 66 0.68 -15.36 0.74
CA SER A 66 1.39 -14.53 -0.24
C SER A 66 2.47 -13.67 0.44
N LEU A 67 3.42 -13.18 -0.38
CA LEU A 67 4.46 -12.23 0.04
C LEU A 67 4.26 -10.92 -0.71
N GLU A 68 3.95 -9.85 -0.03
CA GLU A 68 3.90 -8.52 -0.64
C GLU A 68 5.33 -7.98 -0.74
N CYS A 69 5.89 -7.93 -1.95
CA CYS A 69 7.31 -7.68 -2.17
C CYS A 69 7.63 -6.52 -3.13
N TRP A 70 6.63 -5.96 -3.82
CA TRP A 70 6.88 -5.00 -4.87
C TRP A 70 5.77 -3.95 -5.00
N GLY A 71 6.11 -2.77 -5.57
CA GLY A 71 5.19 -1.66 -5.77
C GLY A 71 5.92 -0.37 -6.10
N GLY A 72 5.17 0.75 -6.20
CA GLY A 72 5.70 2.03 -6.65
C GLY A 72 6.86 2.57 -5.83
N ALA A 73 6.75 2.54 -4.51
CA ALA A 73 7.81 3.03 -3.64
C ALA A 73 9.06 2.14 -3.69
N THR A 74 8.89 0.81 -3.81
CA THR A 74 10.01 -0.12 -3.98
C THR A 74 10.76 0.16 -5.28
N PHE A 75 10.02 0.31 -6.37
CA PHE A 75 10.61 0.61 -7.69
C PHE A 75 11.38 1.93 -7.67
N ASP A 76 10.78 2.98 -7.13
CA ASP A 76 11.41 4.30 -7.01
C ASP A 76 12.65 4.26 -6.10
N ALA A 77 12.57 3.58 -4.94
CA ALA A 77 13.69 3.46 -4.01
C ALA A 77 14.88 2.69 -4.61
N CYS A 78 14.62 1.64 -5.39
CA CYS A 78 15.66 0.88 -6.09
C CYS A 78 16.51 1.80 -6.97
N ILE A 79 15.86 2.60 -7.82
CA ILE A 79 16.58 3.46 -8.78
C ILE A 79 17.17 4.72 -8.17
N ARG A 80 16.55 5.32 -7.13
CA ARG A 80 17.01 6.59 -6.52
C ARG A 80 18.06 6.40 -5.46
N PHE A 81 17.91 5.38 -4.61
CA PHE A 81 18.64 5.31 -3.36
C PHE A 81 19.49 4.06 -3.23
N LEU A 82 19.01 2.92 -3.76
CA LEU A 82 19.66 1.64 -3.57
C LEU A 82 20.59 1.28 -4.73
N ASN A 83 20.47 1.97 -5.87
CA ASN A 83 21.18 1.66 -7.11
C ASN A 83 20.97 0.18 -7.53
N GLU A 84 19.73 -0.31 -7.34
CA GLU A 84 19.29 -1.64 -7.74
C GLU A 84 18.39 -1.55 -8.97
N ASP A 85 18.47 -2.56 -9.85
CA ASP A 85 17.49 -2.73 -10.91
C ASP A 85 16.19 -3.32 -10.32
N PRO A 86 15.05 -2.60 -10.38
CA PRO A 86 13.81 -3.05 -9.74
C PRO A 86 13.26 -4.35 -10.35
N TRP A 87 13.50 -4.61 -11.63
CA TRP A 87 13.08 -5.83 -12.31
C TRP A 87 13.96 -7.02 -11.92
N GLU A 88 15.27 -6.79 -11.82
CA GLU A 88 16.22 -7.81 -11.34
C GLU A 88 15.91 -8.19 -9.88
N ARG A 89 15.65 -7.19 -9.03
CA ARG A 89 15.20 -7.43 -7.64
C ARG A 89 13.99 -8.36 -7.60
N LEU A 90 12.97 -8.11 -8.42
CA LEU A 90 11.77 -8.94 -8.49
C LEU A 90 12.11 -10.38 -8.92
N ARG A 91 12.90 -10.55 -9.99
CA ARG A 91 13.34 -11.86 -10.45
C ARG A 91 14.12 -12.64 -9.39
N ASN A 92 15.00 -11.95 -8.68
CA ASN A 92 15.80 -12.54 -7.61
C ASN A 92 14.93 -12.97 -6.41
N ILE A 93 13.93 -12.17 -6.02
CA ILE A 93 12.95 -12.57 -5.00
C ILE A 93 12.19 -13.83 -5.47
N LYS A 94 11.70 -13.86 -6.71
CA LYS A 94 10.97 -15.02 -7.24
C LYS A 94 11.84 -16.27 -7.31
N ALA A 95 13.12 -16.12 -7.63
CA ALA A 95 14.07 -17.24 -7.68
C ALA A 95 14.34 -17.85 -6.29
N LEU A 96 14.34 -17.02 -5.23
CA LEU A 96 14.61 -17.44 -3.85
C LEU A 96 13.32 -17.82 -3.07
N ALA A 97 12.17 -17.37 -3.52
CA ALA A 97 10.85 -17.71 -2.98
C ALA A 97 9.92 -18.22 -4.11
N PRO A 98 10.22 -19.39 -4.72
CA PRO A 98 9.49 -19.87 -5.89
C PRO A 98 8.08 -20.40 -5.57
N ASN A 99 7.82 -20.87 -4.35
CA ASN A 99 6.60 -21.60 -3.99
C ASN A 99 5.49 -20.68 -3.47
N THR A 100 5.86 -19.59 -2.81
CA THR A 100 4.88 -18.64 -2.26
C THR A 100 4.49 -17.60 -3.32
N PRO A 101 3.19 -17.34 -3.54
CA PRO A 101 2.74 -16.31 -4.47
C PRO A 101 3.31 -14.93 -4.12
N LEU A 102 3.88 -14.24 -5.10
CA LEU A 102 4.38 -12.88 -4.94
C LEU A 102 3.29 -11.86 -5.26
N GLN A 103 3.11 -10.91 -4.35
CA GLN A 103 2.12 -9.85 -4.46
C GLN A 103 2.77 -8.50 -4.66
N MET A 104 2.17 -7.65 -5.52
CA MET A 104 2.51 -6.25 -5.67
C MET A 104 1.35 -5.32 -5.42
N LEU A 105 1.65 -4.08 -5.02
CA LEU A 105 0.68 -2.99 -4.99
C LEU A 105 0.72 -2.21 -6.31
N LEU A 106 -0.45 -2.06 -6.96
CA LEU A 106 -0.62 -1.36 -8.24
C LEU A 106 -1.69 -0.27 -8.10
N ARG A 107 -1.36 0.97 -8.52
CA ARG A 107 -2.30 2.11 -8.44
C ARG A 107 -3.18 2.22 -9.70
N GLY A 108 -3.90 1.16 -10.05
CA GLY A 108 -4.79 1.16 -11.20
C GLY A 108 -4.17 1.81 -12.43
N GLN A 109 -4.87 2.79 -13.02
CA GLN A 109 -4.39 3.53 -14.20
C GLN A 109 -3.11 4.35 -13.97
N ASN A 110 -2.76 4.62 -12.71
CA ASN A 110 -1.54 5.35 -12.35
C ASN A 110 -0.31 4.45 -12.21
N LEU A 111 -0.47 3.14 -12.36
CA LEU A 111 0.61 2.14 -12.19
C LEU A 111 1.39 2.32 -10.88
N LEU A 112 2.59 2.88 -10.97
CA LEU A 112 3.47 3.16 -9.84
C LEU A 112 3.55 4.66 -9.50
N GLY A 113 2.97 5.52 -10.37
CA GLY A 113 3.08 6.98 -10.30
C GLY A 113 1.85 7.69 -9.71
N TYR A 114 1.72 8.96 -10.09
CA TYR A 114 0.64 9.87 -9.65
C TYR A 114 -0.11 10.52 -10.84
N ARG A 115 0.22 10.13 -12.07
CA ARG A 115 -0.53 10.49 -13.29
C ARG A 115 -1.19 9.25 -13.86
N HIS A 116 -2.22 9.43 -14.67
CA HIS A 116 -2.74 8.35 -15.50
C HIS A 116 -1.76 8.04 -16.65
N TYR A 117 -1.63 6.76 -16.95
CA TYR A 117 -0.90 6.26 -18.12
C TYR A 117 -1.88 5.78 -19.19
N ALA A 118 -1.46 5.77 -20.43
CA ALA A 118 -2.23 5.19 -21.51
C ALA A 118 -2.42 3.67 -21.33
N ASP A 119 -3.48 3.12 -21.88
CA ASP A 119 -3.86 1.71 -21.68
C ASP A 119 -2.77 0.72 -22.15
N ASP A 120 -2.06 1.05 -23.24
CA ASP A 120 -0.96 0.23 -23.77
C ASP A 120 0.24 0.16 -22.81
N VAL A 121 0.52 1.24 -22.07
CA VAL A 121 1.56 1.24 -21.02
C VAL A 121 1.12 0.41 -19.82
N VAL A 122 -0.18 0.50 -19.42
CA VAL A 122 -0.74 -0.33 -18.34
C VAL A 122 -0.65 -1.81 -18.71
N ASP A 123 -1.05 -2.17 -19.91
CA ASP A 123 -1.00 -3.55 -20.41
C ASP A 123 0.44 -4.09 -20.42
N LYS A 124 1.37 -3.31 -20.96
CA LYS A 124 2.78 -3.69 -21.04
C LYS A 124 3.40 -3.85 -19.65
N PHE A 125 3.09 -2.94 -18.72
CA PHE A 125 3.59 -3.02 -17.35
C PHE A 125 3.10 -4.30 -16.64
N VAL A 126 1.82 -4.62 -16.74
CA VAL A 126 1.24 -5.82 -16.11
C VAL A 126 1.81 -7.08 -16.75
N GLU A 127 1.94 -7.13 -18.08
CA GLU A 127 2.59 -8.23 -18.80
C GLU A 127 3.99 -8.50 -18.25
N LYS A 128 4.82 -7.46 -18.13
CA LYS A 128 6.19 -7.59 -17.64
C LYS A 128 6.26 -7.94 -16.16
N ALA A 129 5.44 -7.35 -15.32
CA ALA A 129 5.40 -7.68 -13.90
C ALA A 129 5.01 -9.16 -13.68
N ALA A 130 4.02 -9.65 -14.42
CA ALA A 130 3.61 -11.06 -14.38
C ALA A 130 4.72 -12.00 -14.89
N ALA A 131 5.38 -11.66 -15.99
CA ALA A 131 6.48 -12.44 -16.56
C ALA A 131 7.70 -12.49 -15.63
N ASN A 132 7.95 -11.44 -14.87
CA ASN A 132 9.04 -11.34 -13.89
C ASN A 132 8.72 -11.93 -12.51
N GLY A 133 7.51 -12.48 -12.29
CA GLY A 133 7.21 -13.31 -11.13
C GLY A 133 6.07 -12.83 -10.23
N ILE A 134 5.38 -11.73 -10.53
CA ILE A 134 4.20 -11.33 -9.77
C ILE A 134 3.04 -12.27 -10.06
N ASP A 135 2.42 -12.78 -9.00
CA ASP A 135 1.28 -13.70 -9.04
C ASP A 135 -0.03 -13.02 -8.65
N ILE A 136 0.03 -12.01 -7.75
CA ILE A 136 -1.13 -11.29 -7.22
C ILE A 136 -0.91 -9.79 -7.42
N PHE A 137 -1.83 -9.15 -8.13
CA PHE A 137 -1.83 -7.70 -8.32
C PHE A 137 -2.89 -7.08 -7.43
N ARG A 138 -2.47 -6.42 -6.34
CA ARG A 138 -3.35 -5.62 -5.49
C ARG A 138 -3.55 -4.26 -6.13
N ILE A 139 -4.69 -4.09 -6.80
CA ILE A 139 -5.02 -2.93 -7.61
C ILE A 139 -5.91 -1.99 -6.82
N PHE A 140 -5.55 -0.71 -6.70
CA PHE A 140 -6.40 0.29 -6.04
C PHE A 140 -6.42 1.60 -6.79
N ASP A 141 -7.48 2.37 -6.57
CA ASP A 141 -7.57 3.78 -6.93
C ASP A 141 -7.74 4.64 -5.68
N ALA A 142 -7.05 5.79 -5.63
CA ALA A 142 -7.06 6.65 -4.44
C ALA A 142 -8.45 7.25 -4.13
N LEU A 143 -9.31 7.40 -5.15
CA LEU A 143 -10.70 7.85 -5.01
C LEU A 143 -11.72 6.72 -4.85
N ASN A 144 -11.28 5.45 -4.97
CA ASN A 144 -12.15 4.29 -5.14
C ASN A 144 -13.05 4.41 -6.39
N ASP A 145 -12.55 5.07 -7.44
CA ASP A 145 -13.20 5.09 -8.74
C ASP A 145 -12.83 3.82 -9.53
N MET A 146 -13.71 2.85 -9.54
CA MET A 146 -13.45 1.53 -10.14
C MET A 146 -13.18 1.61 -11.65
N ARG A 147 -13.59 2.67 -12.34
CA ARG A 147 -13.25 2.91 -13.75
C ARG A 147 -11.73 2.99 -13.96
N ASN A 148 -11.00 3.56 -12.99
CA ASN A 148 -9.53 3.68 -13.02
C ASN A 148 -8.81 2.36 -12.72
N THR A 149 -9.50 1.32 -12.26
CA THR A 149 -8.91 0.00 -11.99
C THR A 149 -9.16 -1.00 -13.13
N LYS A 150 -10.17 -0.74 -13.96
CA LYS A 150 -10.68 -1.68 -14.96
C LYS A 150 -9.60 -2.19 -15.92
N GLN A 151 -8.80 -1.29 -16.53
CA GLN A 151 -7.76 -1.68 -17.48
C GLN A 151 -6.72 -2.61 -16.81
N SER A 152 -6.31 -2.29 -15.58
CA SER A 152 -5.37 -3.12 -14.83
C SER A 152 -5.95 -4.50 -14.52
N VAL A 153 -7.23 -4.58 -14.11
CA VAL A 153 -7.91 -5.87 -13.87
C VAL A 153 -7.92 -6.71 -15.14
N GLU A 154 -8.33 -6.14 -16.27
CA GLU A 154 -8.36 -6.84 -17.55
C GLU A 154 -6.97 -7.31 -17.99
N ALA A 155 -5.93 -6.48 -17.82
CA ALA A 155 -4.55 -6.84 -18.14
C ALA A 155 -4.06 -8.01 -17.27
N VAL A 156 -4.32 -7.98 -15.96
CA VAL A 156 -3.95 -9.05 -15.02
C VAL A 156 -4.67 -10.35 -15.38
N LYS A 157 -5.96 -10.29 -15.71
CA LYS A 157 -6.72 -11.47 -16.16
C LYS A 157 -6.16 -12.05 -17.47
N ARG A 158 -5.77 -11.21 -18.44
CA ARG A 158 -5.10 -11.66 -19.67
C ARG A 158 -3.75 -12.32 -19.39
N ALA A 159 -3.02 -11.85 -18.36
CA ALA A 159 -1.76 -12.45 -17.93
C ALA A 159 -1.94 -13.76 -17.13
N GLY A 160 -3.18 -14.19 -16.84
CA GLY A 160 -3.49 -15.40 -16.06
C GLY A 160 -3.09 -15.30 -14.58
N LYS A 161 -3.13 -14.09 -14.01
CA LYS A 161 -2.74 -13.79 -12.63
C LYS A 161 -3.96 -13.37 -11.79
N GLU A 162 -3.79 -13.33 -10.44
CA GLU A 162 -4.84 -12.91 -9.50
C GLU A 162 -5.00 -11.39 -9.51
N ALA A 163 -6.18 -10.92 -9.90
CA ALA A 163 -6.59 -9.52 -9.79
C ALA A 163 -7.28 -9.31 -8.43
N GLN A 164 -6.55 -8.77 -7.47
CA GLN A 164 -7.06 -8.40 -6.15
C GLN A 164 -7.35 -6.90 -6.13
N VAL A 165 -8.63 -6.50 -6.17
CA VAL A 165 -8.99 -5.08 -6.15
C VAL A 165 -9.16 -4.61 -4.71
N ALA A 166 -8.49 -3.51 -4.37
CA ALA A 166 -8.52 -2.95 -3.02
C ALA A 166 -9.36 -1.67 -2.96
N ILE A 167 -10.17 -1.58 -1.92
CA ILE A 167 -10.91 -0.38 -1.55
C ILE A 167 -10.10 0.37 -0.49
N ALA A 168 -9.71 1.61 -0.75
CA ALA A 168 -9.09 2.49 0.22
C ALA A 168 -10.12 2.83 1.32
N PHE A 169 -9.89 2.29 2.52
CA PHE A 169 -10.77 2.53 3.65
C PHE A 169 -10.55 3.93 4.23
N THR A 170 -11.65 4.58 4.56
CA THR A 170 -11.65 5.86 5.28
C THR A 170 -12.98 6.02 6.04
N THR A 171 -13.06 7.01 6.91
CA THR A 171 -14.27 7.34 7.66
C THR A 171 -14.77 8.74 7.29
N SER A 172 -16.05 8.88 7.11
CA SER A 172 -16.78 10.16 6.95
C SER A 172 -18.29 9.88 7.00
N PRO A 173 -19.14 10.92 7.01
CA PRO A 173 -20.59 10.73 6.95
C PRO A 173 -21.11 9.95 5.72
N VAL A 174 -20.32 9.90 4.63
CA VAL A 174 -20.72 9.23 3.38
C VAL A 174 -20.11 7.85 3.21
N HIS A 175 -19.04 7.52 3.92
CA HIS A 175 -18.37 6.21 3.88
C HIS A 175 -19.04 5.21 4.83
N THR A 176 -20.31 4.89 4.53
CA THR A 176 -21.13 3.92 5.26
C THR A 176 -20.83 2.49 4.83
N ASP A 177 -21.42 1.49 5.52
CA ASP A 177 -21.31 0.10 5.06
C ASP A 177 -21.94 -0.08 3.68
N ASP A 178 -23.08 0.56 3.41
CA ASP A 178 -23.73 0.51 2.09
C ASP A 178 -22.85 1.06 0.96
N TYR A 179 -22.07 2.11 1.23
CA TYR A 179 -21.08 2.63 0.27
C TYR A 179 -20.05 1.56 -0.10
N TYR A 180 -19.44 0.92 0.91
CA TYR A 180 -18.44 -0.13 0.69
C TYR A 180 -19.02 -1.40 0.07
N VAL A 181 -20.24 -1.79 0.47
CA VAL A 181 -20.98 -2.90 -0.13
C VAL A 181 -21.27 -2.64 -1.61
N GLY A 182 -21.61 -1.39 -1.97
CA GLY A 182 -21.77 -0.99 -3.36
C GLY A 182 -20.50 -1.20 -4.18
N LEU A 183 -19.34 -0.74 -3.68
CA LEU A 183 -18.03 -0.93 -4.31
C LEU A 183 -17.65 -2.42 -4.40
N ALA A 184 -17.92 -3.21 -3.36
CA ALA A 184 -17.62 -4.64 -3.35
C ALA A 184 -18.36 -5.39 -4.46
N LYS A 185 -19.65 -5.08 -4.69
CA LYS A 185 -20.45 -5.64 -5.79
C LYS A 185 -19.89 -5.21 -7.16
N GLU A 186 -19.47 -3.95 -7.30
CA GLU A 186 -18.87 -3.44 -8.54
C GLU A 186 -17.56 -4.16 -8.86
N ILE A 187 -16.71 -4.40 -7.84
CA ILE A 187 -15.45 -5.12 -7.95
C ILE A 187 -15.67 -6.57 -8.40
N GLU A 188 -16.60 -7.30 -7.77
CA GLU A 188 -16.92 -8.67 -8.16
C GLU A 188 -17.50 -8.71 -9.59
N ALA A 189 -18.40 -7.78 -9.92
CA ALA A 189 -18.97 -7.67 -11.27
C ALA A 189 -17.94 -7.34 -12.36
N MET A 190 -16.84 -6.66 -12.00
CA MET A 190 -15.71 -6.38 -12.89
C MET A 190 -14.85 -7.63 -13.17
N GLY A 191 -15.04 -8.71 -12.43
CA GLY A 191 -14.30 -9.97 -12.59
C GLY A 191 -13.01 -10.05 -11.78
N ALA A 192 -12.88 -9.27 -10.70
CA ALA A 192 -11.79 -9.41 -9.73
C ALA A 192 -11.82 -10.81 -9.09
N ASP A 193 -10.65 -11.35 -8.80
CA ASP A 193 -10.51 -12.67 -8.16
C ASP A 193 -10.63 -12.57 -6.64
N SER A 194 -10.33 -11.43 -6.06
CA SER A 194 -10.45 -11.16 -4.62
C SER A 194 -10.60 -9.67 -4.33
N LEU A 195 -11.10 -9.32 -3.14
CA LEU A 195 -11.35 -7.97 -2.66
C LEU A 195 -10.50 -7.69 -1.43
N CYS A 196 -9.82 -6.55 -1.36
CA CYS A 196 -9.09 -6.11 -0.17
C CYS A 196 -9.71 -4.83 0.42
N ILE A 197 -10.04 -4.83 1.71
CA ILE A 197 -10.26 -3.59 2.46
C ILE A 197 -8.92 -3.09 2.97
N LYS A 198 -8.47 -1.96 2.42
CA LYS A 198 -7.13 -1.41 2.68
C LYS A 198 -7.20 -0.17 3.56
N ASP A 199 -6.93 -0.36 4.85
CA ASP A 199 -6.84 0.71 5.85
C ASP A 199 -5.39 1.18 6.02
N MET A 200 -4.97 2.08 5.15
CA MET A 200 -3.62 2.66 5.17
C MET A 200 -3.40 3.65 6.32
N ALA A 201 -4.48 4.11 6.95
CA ALA A 201 -4.41 5.06 8.05
C ALA A 201 -4.40 4.37 9.43
N GLY A 202 -4.74 3.09 9.51
CA GLY A 202 -4.87 2.34 10.76
C GLY A 202 -6.04 2.84 11.62
N ILE A 203 -7.15 3.24 10.98
CA ILE A 203 -8.34 3.81 11.65
C ILE A 203 -9.57 2.89 11.63
N LEU A 204 -9.45 1.70 11.06
CA LEU A 204 -10.49 0.69 11.09
C LEU A 204 -10.58 0.10 12.50
N THR A 205 -11.63 0.47 13.23
CA THR A 205 -11.86 -0.04 14.60
C THR A 205 -12.44 -1.44 14.59
N PRO A 206 -12.28 -2.24 15.67
CA PRO A 206 -12.69 -3.64 15.69
C PRO A 206 -14.19 -3.86 15.36
N GLN A 207 -15.08 -3.08 15.96
CA GLN A 207 -16.53 -3.23 15.70
C GLN A 207 -16.89 -2.76 14.30
N ARG A 208 -16.25 -1.70 13.81
CA ARG A 208 -16.46 -1.20 12.43
C ARG A 208 -15.98 -2.23 11.41
N GLY A 209 -14.81 -2.83 11.65
CA GLY A 209 -14.27 -3.90 10.81
C GLY A 209 -15.21 -5.11 10.76
N TYR A 210 -15.67 -5.57 11.91
CA TYR A 210 -16.64 -6.67 11.99
C TYR A 210 -17.90 -6.41 11.17
N SER A 211 -18.56 -5.26 11.40
CA SER A 211 -19.78 -4.88 10.69
C SER A 211 -19.57 -4.83 9.18
N LEU A 212 -18.51 -4.13 8.74
CA LEU A 212 -18.17 -3.95 7.34
C LEU A 212 -17.91 -5.29 6.63
N ILE A 213 -17.03 -6.13 7.18
CA ILE A 213 -16.68 -7.41 6.55
C ILE A 213 -17.89 -8.34 6.51
N LYS A 214 -18.68 -8.39 7.57
CA LYS A 214 -19.90 -9.18 7.58
C LYS A 214 -20.86 -8.75 6.46
N SER A 215 -21.11 -7.45 6.31
CA SER A 215 -22.00 -6.92 5.27
C SER A 215 -21.45 -7.19 3.84
N ILE A 216 -20.14 -7.13 3.65
CA ILE A 216 -19.50 -7.45 2.37
C ILE A 216 -19.65 -8.95 2.06
N LYS A 217 -19.35 -9.83 3.02
CA LYS A 217 -19.45 -11.30 2.83
C LYS A 217 -20.88 -11.79 2.57
N GLU A 218 -21.89 -11.02 2.93
CA GLU A 218 -23.29 -11.31 2.58
C GLU A 218 -23.63 -11.08 1.10
N VAL A 219 -22.81 -10.32 0.37
CA VAL A 219 -23.11 -9.86 -0.99
C VAL A 219 -22.11 -10.26 -2.05
N VAL A 220 -20.88 -10.69 -1.68
CA VAL A 220 -19.86 -11.17 -2.61
C VAL A 220 -19.46 -12.60 -2.29
N SER A 221 -19.07 -13.35 -3.33
CA SER A 221 -18.60 -14.74 -3.23
C SER A 221 -17.07 -14.84 -3.27
N ILE A 222 -16.37 -13.80 -3.78
CA ILE A 222 -14.91 -13.76 -3.87
C ILE A 222 -14.29 -13.62 -2.48
N PRO A 223 -13.03 -14.09 -2.30
CA PRO A 223 -12.30 -13.93 -1.05
C PRO A 223 -12.15 -12.46 -0.65
N VAL A 224 -12.30 -12.19 0.66
CA VAL A 224 -12.15 -10.86 1.26
C VAL A 224 -10.90 -10.81 2.11
N ILE A 225 -10.01 -9.88 1.79
CA ILE A 225 -8.74 -9.63 2.46
C ILE A 225 -8.86 -8.35 3.29
N VAL A 226 -8.20 -8.31 4.45
CA VAL A 226 -8.10 -7.07 5.24
C VAL A 226 -6.65 -6.72 5.48
N HIS A 227 -6.30 -5.50 5.08
CA HIS A 227 -5.02 -4.85 5.33
C HIS A 227 -5.25 -3.65 6.25
N THR A 228 -4.53 -3.55 7.34
CA THR A 228 -4.57 -2.39 8.23
C THR A 228 -3.19 -2.09 8.81
N HIS A 229 -2.87 -0.81 8.95
CA HIS A 229 -1.69 -0.37 9.67
C HIS A 229 -1.94 -0.31 11.19
N ALA A 230 -0.89 -0.49 11.98
CA ALA A 230 -0.98 -0.49 13.45
C ALA A 230 -0.90 0.92 14.06
N THR A 231 -1.01 1.96 13.24
CA THR A 231 -0.79 3.37 13.63
C THR A 231 -1.59 3.80 14.85
N SER A 232 -2.84 3.37 14.96
CA SER A 232 -3.71 3.76 16.09
C SER A 232 -3.62 2.83 17.30
N GLY A 233 -2.98 1.66 17.16
CA GLY A 233 -2.87 0.65 18.21
C GLY A 233 -4.08 -0.27 18.38
N VAL A 234 -5.07 -0.23 17.48
CA VAL A 234 -6.27 -1.12 17.54
C VAL A 234 -6.26 -2.24 16.52
N SER A 235 -5.29 -2.26 15.62
CA SER A 235 -5.29 -3.09 14.41
C SER A 235 -5.28 -4.60 14.70
N GLN A 236 -4.57 -5.07 15.72
CA GLN A 236 -4.59 -6.48 16.12
C GLN A 236 -6.01 -6.92 16.53
N MET A 237 -6.68 -6.11 17.36
CA MET A 237 -8.07 -6.37 17.76
C MET A 237 -9.01 -6.30 16.56
N THR A 238 -8.74 -5.38 15.63
CA THR A 238 -9.49 -5.26 14.38
C THR A 238 -9.36 -6.51 13.54
N LEU A 239 -8.12 -7.02 13.32
CA LEU A 239 -7.90 -8.21 12.51
C LEU A 239 -8.56 -9.46 13.11
N LEU A 240 -8.55 -9.63 14.43
CA LEU A 240 -9.30 -10.70 15.07
C LEU A 240 -10.81 -10.58 14.79
N LYS A 241 -11.37 -9.38 14.85
CA LYS A 241 -12.79 -9.14 14.61
C LYS A 241 -13.19 -9.28 13.14
N VAL A 242 -12.36 -8.92 12.19
CA VAL A 242 -12.65 -9.12 10.77
C VAL A 242 -12.58 -10.59 10.37
N VAL A 243 -11.68 -11.37 10.98
CA VAL A 243 -11.64 -12.83 10.79
C VAL A 243 -12.91 -13.47 11.37
N GLU A 244 -13.37 -13.03 12.55
CA GLU A 244 -14.64 -13.47 13.14
C GLU A 244 -15.84 -13.17 12.23
N ALA A 245 -15.78 -12.06 11.48
CA ALA A 245 -16.79 -11.65 10.50
C ALA A 245 -16.71 -12.41 9.15
N GLY A 246 -15.65 -13.21 8.92
CA GLY A 246 -15.48 -14.05 7.74
C GLY A 246 -14.43 -13.58 6.75
N ALA A 247 -13.48 -12.71 7.13
CA ALA A 247 -12.32 -12.39 6.29
C ALA A 247 -11.51 -13.67 6.00
N ASP A 248 -11.10 -13.83 4.74
CA ASP A 248 -10.41 -15.03 4.27
C ASP A 248 -8.88 -14.93 4.42
N ARG A 249 -8.33 -13.71 4.31
CA ARG A 249 -6.89 -13.43 4.47
C ARG A 249 -6.71 -12.11 5.24
N ILE A 250 -5.59 -12.01 5.95
CA ILE A 250 -5.16 -10.79 6.64
C ILE A 250 -3.69 -10.50 6.32
N ASP A 251 -3.35 -9.22 6.30
CA ASP A 251 -1.97 -8.78 6.11
C ASP A 251 -1.32 -8.50 7.46
N THR A 252 -0.10 -9.00 7.62
CA THR A 252 0.71 -8.87 8.85
C THR A 252 2.16 -8.56 8.49
N ALA A 253 2.98 -8.25 9.48
CA ALA A 253 4.42 -8.14 9.36
C ALA A 253 5.11 -8.95 10.46
N ILE A 254 6.25 -9.58 10.14
CA ILE A 254 7.09 -10.25 11.14
C ILE A 254 7.45 -9.29 12.28
N SER A 255 7.41 -9.74 13.53
CA SER A 255 7.40 -8.89 14.73
C SER A 255 8.49 -7.81 14.81
N PRO A 256 9.75 -8.02 14.39
CA PRO A 256 10.76 -6.96 14.48
C PRO A 256 10.48 -5.73 13.62
N LEU A 257 9.73 -5.88 12.53
CA LEU A 257 9.35 -4.80 11.60
C LEU A 257 7.83 -4.58 11.56
N SER A 258 7.12 -4.94 12.62
CA SER A 258 5.69 -4.74 12.80
C SER A 258 5.39 -3.53 13.68
N GLU A 259 4.09 -3.28 13.89
CA GLU A 259 3.53 -2.27 14.79
C GLU A 259 3.80 -0.82 14.37
N GLY A 260 3.31 0.12 15.16
CA GLY A 260 3.43 1.54 14.85
C GLY A 260 2.88 1.88 13.47
N THR A 261 3.68 2.44 12.58
CA THR A 261 3.26 2.76 11.22
C THR A 261 3.24 1.56 10.26
N SER A 262 3.75 0.40 10.70
CA SER A 262 3.72 -0.86 9.97
C SER A 262 2.42 -1.64 10.21
N GLN A 263 2.38 -2.92 9.86
CA GLN A 263 1.25 -3.83 10.06
C GLN A 263 1.37 -4.54 11.42
N PRO A 264 0.29 -5.17 11.91
CA PRO A 264 0.30 -5.99 13.13
C PRO A 264 1.26 -7.18 13.03
N ALA A 265 1.81 -7.57 14.18
CA ALA A 265 2.76 -8.67 14.29
C ALA A 265 2.12 -10.03 13.91
N THR A 266 2.78 -10.74 12.97
CA THR A 266 2.35 -12.05 12.47
C THR A 266 2.22 -13.07 13.60
N GLU A 267 3.27 -13.22 14.41
CA GLU A 267 3.36 -14.25 15.45
C GLU A 267 2.22 -14.14 16.47
N SER A 268 1.97 -12.92 16.94
CA SER A 268 0.91 -12.65 17.94
C SER A 268 -0.47 -12.97 17.41
N LEU A 269 -0.75 -12.60 16.14
CA LEU A 269 -2.05 -12.84 15.51
C LEU A 269 -2.28 -14.31 15.20
N VAL A 270 -1.26 -15.01 14.70
CA VAL A 270 -1.38 -16.45 14.40
C VAL A 270 -1.67 -17.25 15.66
N ILE A 271 -0.95 -16.99 16.76
CA ILE A 271 -1.20 -17.62 18.05
C ILE A 271 -2.65 -17.36 18.52
N ALA A 272 -3.08 -16.10 18.50
CA ALA A 272 -4.40 -15.71 18.95
C ALA A 272 -5.53 -16.34 18.09
N LEU A 273 -5.35 -16.41 16.77
CA LEU A 273 -6.30 -17.04 15.86
C LEU A 273 -6.43 -18.55 16.12
N GLU A 274 -5.30 -19.25 16.29
CA GLU A 274 -5.29 -20.69 16.58
C GLU A 274 -5.88 -21.02 17.95
N GLU A 275 -5.63 -20.18 18.98
CA GLU A 275 -6.32 -20.31 20.27
C GLU A 275 -7.84 -20.13 20.17
N LEU A 276 -8.30 -19.29 19.23
CA LEU A 276 -9.71 -19.10 18.95
C LEU A 276 -10.30 -20.20 18.05
N GLY A 277 -9.49 -21.18 17.61
CA GLY A 277 -9.89 -22.34 16.81
C GLY A 277 -9.85 -22.13 15.30
N TYR A 278 -9.32 -21.02 14.80
CA TYR A 278 -9.02 -20.85 13.37
C TYR A 278 -7.82 -21.67 12.98
N GLN A 279 -7.71 -22.00 11.70
CA GLN A 279 -6.53 -22.68 11.15
C GLN A 279 -5.66 -21.68 10.41
N THR A 280 -4.35 -21.85 10.50
CA THR A 280 -3.37 -21.17 9.64
C THR A 280 -2.43 -22.20 9.04
N THR A 281 -1.70 -21.82 7.99
CA THR A 281 -0.65 -22.66 7.37
C THR A 281 0.74 -22.34 7.89
N ILE A 282 0.85 -21.48 8.89
CA ILE A 282 2.09 -20.89 9.35
C ILE A 282 2.94 -21.90 10.15
N ASN A 283 4.23 -21.93 9.83
CA ASN A 283 5.25 -22.73 10.51
C ASN A 283 6.00 -21.89 11.54
N TYR A 284 5.81 -22.15 12.81
CA TYR A 284 6.41 -21.39 13.92
C TYR A 284 7.94 -21.44 13.97
N GLU A 285 8.55 -22.58 13.62
CA GLU A 285 10.02 -22.71 13.60
C GLU A 285 10.62 -21.77 12.55
N LYS A 286 9.93 -21.63 11.42
CA LYS A 286 10.35 -20.70 10.36
C LYS A 286 10.13 -19.25 10.77
N LEU A 287 9.01 -18.93 11.44
CA LEU A 287 8.78 -17.58 11.97
C LEU A 287 9.89 -17.13 12.92
N ASP A 288 10.35 -18.01 13.82
CA ASP A 288 11.42 -17.68 14.77
C ASP A 288 12.73 -17.32 14.05
N LEU A 289 13.10 -18.11 13.03
CA LEU A 289 14.28 -17.82 12.19
C LEU A 289 14.14 -16.48 11.43
N ILE A 290 12.94 -16.20 10.90
CA ILE A 290 12.66 -14.95 10.18
C ILE A 290 12.72 -13.76 11.14
N ALA A 291 12.12 -13.91 12.34
CA ALA A 291 12.16 -12.90 13.38
C ALA A 291 13.58 -12.60 13.85
N ASP A 292 14.41 -13.62 14.05
CA ASP A 292 15.80 -13.44 14.45
C ASP A 292 16.63 -12.69 13.41
N HIS A 293 16.40 -12.96 12.11
CA HIS A 293 17.05 -12.25 11.02
C HIS A 293 16.66 -10.76 11.03
N PHE A 294 15.37 -10.45 10.99
CA PHE A 294 14.90 -9.07 10.94
C PHE A 294 15.10 -8.29 12.24
N ARG A 295 15.27 -8.97 13.39
CA ARG A 295 15.64 -8.32 14.64
C ARG A 295 17.03 -7.69 14.55
N LYS A 296 18.00 -8.42 13.97
CA LYS A 296 19.35 -7.88 13.73
C LYS A 296 19.30 -6.68 12.78
N MET A 297 18.59 -6.81 11.67
CA MET A 297 18.41 -5.73 10.69
C MET A 297 17.77 -4.49 11.33
N ARG A 298 16.71 -4.68 12.13
CA ARG A 298 16.05 -3.56 12.83
C ARG A 298 17.02 -2.84 13.76
N ASP A 299 17.81 -3.58 14.52
CA ASP A 299 18.75 -3.01 15.49
C ASP A 299 19.87 -2.23 14.78
N GLU A 300 20.34 -2.70 13.63
CA GLU A 300 21.28 -2.00 12.75
C GLU A 300 20.66 -0.72 12.18
N TYR A 301 19.44 -0.79 11.61
CA TYR A 301 18.73 0.37 11.05
C TYR A 301 18.40 1.43 12.12
N LEU A 302 18.13 1.03 13.36
CA LEU A 302 17.97 1.96 14.48
C LEU A 302 19.29 2.65 14.84
N ALA A 303 20.41 1.91 14.84
CA ALA A 303 21.74 2.45 15.12
C ALA A 303 22.22 3.43 14.01
N GLU A 304 21.76 3.25 12.77
CA GLU A 304 22.06 4.09 11.62
C GLU A 304 21.05 5.23 11.39
N ASP A 305 20.11 5.45 12.31
CA ASP A 305 19.01 6.43 12.18
C ASP A 305 18.13 6.25 10.93
N LEU A 306 18.13 5.07 10.31
CA LEU A 306 17.25 4.75 9.18
C LEU A 306 15.81 4.50 9.62
N ILE A 307 15.62 3.93 10.83
CA ILE A 307 14.31 3.82 11.48
C ILE A 307 14.20 4.89 12.56
N ASN A 308 13.20 5.76 12.43
CA ASN A 308 12.85 6.66 13.52
C ASN A 308 12.06 5.88 14.59
N PRO A 309 12.52 5.81 15.86
CA PRO A 309 11.83 5.07 16.92
C PRO A 309 10.36 5.44 17.12
N LYS A 310 9.96 6.67 16.75
CA LYS A 310 8.56 7.11 16.81
C LYS A 310 7.66 6.34 15.85
N MET A 311 8.21 5.80 14.75
CA MET A 311 7.45 4.99 13.80
C MET A 311 7.10 3.60 14.33
N LEU A 312 7.76 3.15 15.39
CA LEU A 312 7.50 1.86 16.06
C LEU A 312 6.42 1.96 17.15
N THR A 313 5.84 3.13 17.36
CA THR A 313 4.86 3.37 18.43
C THR A 313 3.52 3.79 17.87
N ALA A 314 2.43 3.32 18.51
CA ALA A 314 1.09 3.73 18.13
C ALA A 314 0.80 5.21 18.50
N ASP A 315 0.01 5.88 17.67
CA ASP A 315 -0.54 7.21 17.94
C ASP A 315 -2.08 7.20 17.83
N PRO A 316 -2.80 7.03 18.95
CA PRO A 316 -4.26 6.97 18.95
C PRO A 316 -4.95 8.23 18.43
N ARG A 317 -4.22 9.36 18.27
CA ARG A 317 -4.78 10.59 17.68
C ARG A 317 -5.27 10.36 16.25
N ALA A 318 -4.73 9.37 15.54
CA ALA A 318 -5.24 8.99 14.23
C ALA A 318 -6.76 8.65 14.26
N LEU A 319 -7.25 8.03 15.33
CA LEU A 319 -8.68 7.73 15.52
C LEU A 319 -9.51 8.99 15.81
N ILE A 320 -8.95 9.95 16.53
CA ILE A 320 -9.64 11.19 16.94
C ILE A 320 -9.80 12.12 15.74
N TYR A 321 -8.70 12.39 15.04
CA TYR A 321 -8.68 13.31 13.90
C TYR A 321 -9.09 12.66 12.58
N GLN A 322 -9.15 11.32 12.52
CA GLN A 322 -9.44 10.54 11.30
C GLN A 322 -8.50 10.91 10.13
N VAL A 323 -7.27 11.25 10.45
CA VAL A 323 -6.21 11.66 9.53
C VAL A 323 -5.03 10.70 9.67
N PRO A 324 -4.48 10.19 8.56
CA PRO A 324 -3.30 9.31 8.61
C PRO A 324 -2.13 9.94 9.36
N GLY A 325 -1.43 9.15 10.18
CA GLY A 325 -0.28 9.63 10.96
C GLY A 325 0.81 10.28 10.09
N GLY A 326 1.07 9.74 8.89
CA GLY A 326 1.97 10.35 7.92
C GLY A 326 1.53 11.74 7.44
N MET A 327 0.22 11.96 7.29
CA MET A 327 -0.31 13.30 6.96
C MET A 327 -0.08 14.30 8.10
N LEU A 328 -0.29 13.89 9.36
CA LEU A 328 -0.04 14.74 10.53
C LEU A 328 1.44 15.16 10.62
N SER A 329 2.35 14.22 10.40
CA SER A 329 3.80 14.48 10.41
C SER A 329 4.22 15.42 9.28
N ASN A 330 3.72 15.19 8.06
CA ASN A 330 3.99 16.04 6.90
C ASN A 330 3.44 17.46 7.11
N LEU A 331 2.23 17.59 7.60
CA LEU A 331 1.60 18.89 7.89
C LEU A 331 2.41 19.67 8.91
N SER A 332 2.82 19.03 10.01
CA SER A 332 3.67 19.66 11.04
C SER A 332 5.00 20.16 10.45
N SER A 333 5.64 19.37 9.59
CA SER A 333 6.90 19.74 8.94
C SER A 333 6.72 20.89 7.96
N GLN A 334 5.69 20.86 7.13
CA GLN A 334 5.37 21.92 6.17
C GLN A 334 5.07 23.26 6.87
N LEU A 335 4.27 23.24 7.96
CA LEU A 335 3.95 24.43 8.73
C LEU A 335 5.18 25.02 9.42
N LYS A 336 6.09 24.19 9.93
CA LYS A 336 7.37 24.66 10.47
C LYS A 336 8.22 25.36 9.41
N GLN A 337 8.33 24.78 8.21
CA GLN A 337 9.08 25.35 7.09
C GLN A 337 8.46 26.66 6.60
N ALA A 338 7.13 26.77 6.63
CA ALA A 338 6.39 27.99 6.27
C ALA A 338 6.37 29.08 7.37
N GLY A 339 6.94 28.81 8.57
CA GLY A 339 6.87 29.75 9.70
C GLY A 339 5.47 29.87 10.32
N LEU A 340 4.64 28.86 10.16
CA LEU A 340 3.23 28.82 10.61
C LEU A 340 2.99 27.70 11.63
N ALA A 341 4.01 27.30 12.38
CA ALA A 341 3.92 26.18 13.32
C ALA A 341 2.84 26.39 14.40
N GLU A 342 2.61 27.64 14.82
CA GLU A 342 1.58 28.03 15.79
C GLU A 342 0.15 27.85 15.27
N LYS A 343 -0.05 27.76 13.94
CA LYS A 343 -1.35 27.56 13.31
C LYS A 343 -1.73 26.09 13.09
N TYR A 344 -0.96 25.17 13.65
CA TYR A 344 -1.15 23.74 13.44
C TYR A 344 -2.58 23.26 13.77
N ASP A 345 -3.12 23.68 14.92
CA ASP A 345 -4.46 23.28 15.35
C ASP A 345 -5.57 23.90 14.48
N GLU A 346 -5.37 25.13 13.98
CA GLU A 346 -6.30 25.78 13.05
C GLU A 346 -6.35 25.03 11.71
N VAL A 347 -5.18 24.60 11.20
CA VAL A 347 -5.09 23.83 9.96
C VAL A 347 -5.72 22.46 10.14
N LEU A 348 -5.49 21.77 11.28
CA LEU A 348 -6.15 20.50 11.57
C LEU A 348 -7.67 20.61 11.61
N ALA A 349 -8.21 21.69 12.16
CA ALA A 349 -9.64 21.95 12.16
C ALA A 349 -10.21 22.30 10.78
N GLU A 350 -9.39 22.83 9.88
CA GLU A 350 -9.78 23.15 8.49
C GLU A 350 -9.76 21.92 7.57
N VAL A 351 -8.92 20.89 7.83
CA VAL A 351 -8.83 19.67 7.01
C VAL A 351 -10.18 18.99 6.78
N PRO A 352 -11.02 18.71 7.81
CA PRO A 352 -12.35 18.13 7.60
C PRO A 352 -13.27 18.97 6.73
N ARG A 353 -13.17 20.30 6.83
CA ARG A 353 -13.99 21.25 6.05
C ARG A 353 -13.61 21.24 4.58
N VAL A 354 -12.31 21.30 4.29
CA VAL A 354 -11.80 21.16 2.90
C VAL A 354 -12.18 19.79 2.32
N ARG A 355 -12.04 18.72 3.11
CA ARG A 355 -12.43 17.39 2.71
C ARG A 355 -13.92 17.28 2.36
N GLN A 356 -14.79 17.92 3.14
CA GLN A 356 -16.22 18.01 2.87
C GLN A 356 -16.51 18.74 1.56
N ASP A 357 -15.90 19.91 1.34
CA ASP A 357 -16.08 20.71 0.13
C ASP A 357 -15.66 19.94 -1.14
N LEU A 358 -14.66 19.07 -1.01
CA LEU A 358 -14.15 18.23 -2.09
C LEU A 358 -14.90 16.87 -2.23
N GLY A 359 -16.06 16.70 -1.60
CA GLY A 359 -16.87 15.50 -1.74
C GLY A 359 -16.30 14.28 -0.99
N TYR A 360 -15.60 14.51 0.13
CA TYR A 360 -15.07 13.51 1.05
C TYR A 360 -14.07 12.51 0.42
N PRO A 361 -13.03 12.95 -0.32
CA PRO A 361 -12.03 12.03 -0.82
C PRO A 361 -11.39 11.20 0.33
N PRO A 362 -11.01 9.95 0.08
CA PRO A 362 -10.17 9.19 1.00
C PRO A 362 -8.86 9.94 1.28
N LEU A 363 -8.42 9.96 2.55
CA LEU A 363 -7.18 10.65 2.92
C LEU A 363 -5.96 9.73 2.71
N VAL A 364 -5.77 9.29 1.48
CA VAL A 364 -4.62 8.53 1.01
C VAL A 364 -3.82 9.35 0.00
N THR A 365 -2.53 9.04 -0.18
CA THR A 365 -1.69 9.75 -1.17
C THR A 365 -2.20 9.52 -2.60
N PRO A 366 -2.35 10.57 -3.45
CA PRO A 366 -1.94 11.97 -3.23
C PRO A 366 -3.01 12.88 -2.59
N LEU A 367 -4.23 12.39 -2.38
CA LEU A 367 -5.39 13.19 -1.97
C LEU A 367 -5.22 13.80 -0.57
N SER A 368 -4.59 13.08 0.35
CA SER A 368 -4.27 13.60 1.69
C SER A 368 -3.35 14.82 1.62
N GLN A 369 -2.37 14.82 0.71
CA GLN A 369 -1.49 15.96 0.49
C GLN A 369 -2.25 17.15 -0.11
N MET A 370 -3.10 16.90 -1.10
CA MET A 370 -3.94 17.93 -1.72
C MET A 370 -4.85 18.62 -0.69
N VAL A 371 -5.56 17.84 0.14
CA VAL A 371 -6.42 18.36 1.19
C VAL A 371 -5.63 19.14 2.24
N GLY A 372 -4.50 18.62 2.70
CA GLY A 372 -3.64 19.29 3.68
C GLY A 372 -3.04 20.59 3.18
N THR A 373 -2.55 20.60 1.94
CA THR A 373 -2.02 21.81 1.31
C THR A 373 -3.10 22.89 1.17
N GLN A 374 -4.31 22.52 0.72
CA GLN A 374 -5.40 23.47 0.61
C GLN A 374 -5.86 24.01 1.97
N ALA A 375 -5.94 23.16 3.00
CA ALA A 375 -6.24 23.61 4.37
C ALA A 375 -5.20 24.61 4.88
N THR A 376 -3.92 24.33 4.63
CA THR A 376 -2.82 25.24 4.97
C THR A 376 -2.94 26.58 4.25
N MET A 377 -3.24 26.58 2.94
CA MET A 377 -3.45 27.81 2.16
C MET A 377 -4.63 28.65 2.69
N ASN A 378 -5.75 28.00 3.04
CA ASN A 378 -6.93 28.67 3.59
C ASN A 378 -6.58 29.43 4.89
N ILE A 379 -5.85 28.79 5.79
CA ILE A 379 -5.44 29.39 7.07
C ILE A 379 -4.36 30.47 6.88
N ALA A 380 -3.37 30.20 6.01
CA ALA A 380 -2.29 31.15 5.75
C ALA A 380 -2.78 32.47 5.14
N THR A 381 -3.78 32.40 4.26
CA THR A 381 -4.36 33.59 3.61
C THR A 381 -5.46 34.29 4.45
N GLY A 382 -5.97 33.64 5.49
CA GLY A 382 -7.09 34.10 6.30
C GLY A 382 -8.45 34.09 5.59
N GLU A 383 -8.51 33.57 4.36
CA GLU A 383 -9.71 33.45 3.54
C GLU A 383 -9.72 32.13 2.79
N ARG A 384 -10.84 31.37 2.92
CA ARG A 384 -10.97 30.05 2.30
C ARG A 384 -10.99 30.17 0.78
N TYR A 385 -10.15 29.34 0.12
CA TYR A 385 -10.02 29.26 -1.35
C TYR A 385 -9.62 30.57 -2.05
N LYS A 386 -9.04 31.55 -1.33
CA LYS A 386 -8.42 32.74 -1.93
C LYS A 386 -7.25 32.32 -2.84
N MET A 387 -6.50 31.32 -2.39
CA MET A 387 -5.52 30.60 -3.20
C MET A 387 -5.95 29.14 -3.33
N VAL A 388 -5.93 28.62 -4.55
CA VAL A 388 -6.31 27.24 -4.85
C VAL A 388 -5.18 26.55 -5.57
N SER A 389 -4.74 25.40 -5.07
CA SER A 389 -3.67 24.63 -5.68
C SER A 389 -4.09 24.05 -7.04
N ASN A 390 -3.12 23.76 -7.90
CA ASN A 390 -3.37 23.15 -9.20
C ASN A 390 -3.99 21.75 -9.07
N GLU A 391 -3.62 21.03 -7.99
CA GLU A 391 -4.15 19.72 -7.68
C GLU A 391 -5.64 19.80 -7.37
N VAL A 392 -6.08 20.76 -6.54
CA VAL A 392 -7.50 20.99 -6.26
C VAL A 392 -8.26 21.38 -7.52
N ARG A 393 -7.70 22.25 -8.37
CA ARG A 393 -8.32 22.58 -9.67
C ARG A 393 -8.51 21.36 -10.55
N SER A 394 -7.45 20.58 -10.73
CA SER A 394 -7.48 19.34 -11.51
C SER A 394 -8.45 18.31 -10.94
N TYR A 395 -8.56 18.24 -9.61
CA TYR A 395 -9.52 17.37 -8.93
C TYR A 395 -10.97 17.82 -9.21
N LEU A 396 -11.26 19.12 -9.10
CA LEU A 396 -12.60 19.68 -9.33
C LEU A 396 -13.08 19.52 -10.80
N VAL A 397 -12.15 19.43 -11.75
CA VAL A 397 -12.45 19.14 -13.16
C VAL A 397 -12.70 17.65 -13.40
N GLY A 398 -12.30 16.78 -12.45
CA GLY A 398 -12.47 15.32 -12.58
C GLY A 398 -11.26 14.58 -13.13
N LYS A 399 -10.08 15.22 -13.26
CA LYS A 399 -8.85 14.59 -13.80
C LYS A 399 -8.28 13.49 -12.90
N TYR A 400 -8.76 13.35 -11.68
CA TYR A 400 -8.39 12.25 -10.77
C TYR A 400 -9.39 11.09 -10.82
N GLY A 401 -10.59 11.34 -11.37
CA GLY A 401 -11.72 10.42 -11.34
C GLY A 401 -12.93 11.01 -10.62
N LYS A 402 -13.88 10.15 -10.28
CA LYS A 402 -15.14 10.53 -9.65
C LYS A 402 -14.98 10.64 -8.13
N SER A 403 -15.37 11.77 -7.55
CA SER A 403 -15.44 11.94 -6.09
C SER A 403 -16.48 10.99 -5.45
N PRO A 404 -16.30 10.59 -4.18
CA PRO A 404 -17.25 9.70 -3.47
C PRO A 404 -18.69 10.21 -3.49
N VAL A 405 -18.89 11.51 -3.35
CA VAL A 405 -20.19 12.18 -3.53
C VAL A 405 -20.04 13.41 -4.41
N ALA A 406 -21.14 13.85 -5.00
CA ALA A 406 -21.14 15.04 -5.86
C ALA A 406 -20.65 16.28 -5.09
N ILE A 407 -19.73 17.00 -5.69
CA ILE A 407 -19.23 18.28 -5.19
C ILE A 407 -20.31 19.35 -5.42
N ASP A 408 -20.50 20.25 -4.44
CA ASP A 408 -21.45 21.36 -4.59
C ASP A 408 -21.12 22.20 -5.83
N GLU A 409 -22.09 22.33 -6.71
CA GLU A 409 -21.91 22.99 -8.00
C GLU A 409 -21.61 24.49 -7.88
N LYS A 410 -22.14 25.18 -6.85
CA LYS A 410 -21.86 26.60 -6.62
C LYS A 410 -20.41 26.77 -6.13
N PHE A 411 -19.98 25.88 -5.25
CA PHE A 411 -18.60 25.86 -4.78
C PHE A 411 -17.64 25.58 -5.95
N ARG A 412 -17.89 24.55 -6.76
CA ARG A 412 -17.07 24.21 -7.92
C ARG A 412 -16.97 25.40 -8.90
N ARG A 413 -18.10 26.01 -9.26
CA ARG A 413 -18.13 27.19 -10.16
C ARG A 413 -17.42 28.40 -9.59
N SER A 414 -17.44 28.60 -8.28
CA SER A 414 -16.72 29.73 -7.66
C SER A 414 -15.20 29.65 -7.86
N ILE A 415 -14.66 28.43 -8.05
CA ILE A 415 -13.22 28.19 -8.26
C ILE A 415 -12.88 28.04 -9.75
N MET A 416 -13.70 27.30 -10.49
CA MET A 416 -13.40 26.86 -11.86
C MET A 416 -14.18 27.64 -12.94
N GLY A 417 -15.15 28.48 -12.52
CA GLY A 417 -16.06 29.11 -13.46
C GLY A 417 -16.92 28.08 -14.18
N ASP A 418 -17.05 28.24 -15.50
CA ASP A 418 -17.84 27.34 -16.37
C ASP A 418 -16.98 26.23 -17.02
N GLU A 419 -15.80 25.92 -16.46
CA GLU A 419 -14.95 24.84 -16.96
C GLU A 419 -15.70 23.49 -16.91
N LYS A 420 -15.66 22.75 -18.03
CA LYS A 420 -16.40 21.50 -18.19
C LYS A 420 -15.79 20.39 -17.33
N VAL A 421 -16.64 19.71 -16.58
CA VAL A 421 -16.22 18.54 -15.77
C VAL A 421 -16.14 17.30 -16.64
N ILE A 422 -15.11 16.49 -16.39
CA ILE A 422 -14.94 15.16 -16.98
C ILE A 422 -15.87 14.20 -16.21
N ASP A 423 -16.76 13.52 -16.91
CA ASP A 423 -17.69 12.53 -16.36
C ASP A 423 -17.39 11.09 -16.82
N TYR A 424 -16.36 10.93 -17.64
CA TYR A 424 -15.82 9.66 -18.15
C TYR A 424 -14.49 9.32 -17.46
N ARG A 425 -13.87 8.20 -17.83
CA ARG A 425 -12.57 7.79 -17.30
C ARG A 425 -11.47 8.73 -17.85
N PRO A 426 -10.70 9.43 -17.00
CA PRO A 426 -9.72 10.42 -17.49
C PRO A 426 -8.67 9.86 -18.46
N ALA A 427 -8.34 8.58 -18.36
CA ALA A 427 -7.39 7.94 -19.26
C ALA A 427 -7.92 7.73 -20.69
N ASP A 428 -9.23 7.88 -20.92
CA ASP A 428 -9.80 7.79 -22.27
C ASP A 428 -9.36 8.94 -23.19
N ASP A 429 -8.83 10.02 -22.60
CA ASP A 429 -8.21 11.14 -23.33
C ASP A 429 -6.76 10.87 -23.76
N LEU A 430 -6.14 9.76 -23.32
CA LEU A 430 -4.75 9.44 -23.60
C LEU A 430 -4.64 8.55 -24.84
N GLU A 431 -3.82 8.98 -25.79
CA GLU A 431 -3.43 8.16 -26.92
C GLU A 431 -2.37 7.12 -26.47
N ALA A 432 -2.25 6.01 -27.21
CA ALA A 432 -1.20 5.01 -26.98
C ALA A 432 0.19 5.68 -26.99
N GLU A 433 0.99 5.42 -25.97
CA GLU A 433 2.27 6.12 -25.78
C GLU A 433 3.50 5.20 -25.70
N PHE A 434 3.34 3.87 -25.58
CA PHE A 434 4.47 2.97 -25.37
C PHE A 434 5.48 2.96 -26.53
N GLU A 435 5.01 2.96 -27.78
CA GLU A 435 5.87 3.02 -28.95
C GLU A 435 6.65 4.36 -29.03
N LYS A 436 5.96 5.48 -28.74
CA LYS A 436 6.56 6.81 -28.66
C LYS A 436 7.67 6.86 -27.60
N LEU A 437 7.39 6.33 -26.38
CA LEU A 437 8.36 6.24 -25.30
C LEU A 437 9.57 5.38 -25.67
N THR A 438 9.37 4.29 -26.41
CA THR A 438 10.43 3.44 -26.93
C THR A 438 11.34 4.23 -27.89
N LEU A 439 10.77 5.02 -28.79
CA LEU A 439 11.53 5.87 -29.71
C LEU A 439 12.26 6.99 -28.97
N GLU A 440 11.66 7.61 -27.96
CA GLU A 440 12.25 8.68 -27.17
C GLU A 440 13.47 8.24 -26.37
N ILE A 441 13.42 7.08 -25.73
CA ILE A 441 14.54 6.55 -24.95
C ILE A 441 15.64 5.95 -25.84
N GLY A 442 15.28 5.45 -27.04
CA GLY A 442 16.19 4.95 -28.04
C GLY A 442 17.13 3.86 -27.54
N ASP A 443 18.40 3.89 -27.99
CA ASP A 443 19.41 2.85 -27.68
C ASP A 443 19.79 2.73 -26.19
N LEU A 444 19.33 3.66 -25.35
CA LEU A 444 19.55 3.58 -23.91
C LEU A 444 18.75 2.45 -23.27
N ALA A 445 17.55 2.17 -23.77
CA ALA A 445 16.76 1.01 -23.38
C ALA A 445 17.31 -0.27 -24.05
N LYS A 446 17.54 -1.30 -23.25
CA LYS A 446 17.98 -2.63 -23.73
C LYS A 446 16.84 -3.66 -23.71
N SER A 447 15.73 -3.32 -23.09
CA SER A 447 14.54 -4.14 -22.97
C SER A 447 13.27 -3.29 -22.86
N GLU A 448 12.08 -3.90 -22.96
CA GLU A 448 10.82 -3.22 -22.70
C GLU A 448 10.70 -2.78 -21.24
N GLU A 449 11.32 -3.49 -20.31
CA GLU A 449 11.42 -3.11 -18.89
C GLU A 449 12.16 -1.77 -18.73
N ASP A 450 13.18 -1.50 -19.53
CA ASP A 450 13.89 -0.21 -19.52
C ASP A 450 13.01 0.93 -20.04
N VAL A 451 12.20 0.66 -21.06
CA VAL A 451 11.18 1.61 -21.53
C VAL A 451 10.19 1.94 -20.43
N LEU A 452 9.75 0.93 -19.65
CA LEU A 452 8.87 1.14 -18.51
C LEU A 452 9.54 1.91 -17.36
N ILE A 453 10.83 1.69 -17.08
CA ILE A 453 11.60 2.52 -16.13
C ILE A 453 11.54 3.99 -16.56
N TYR A 454 11.77 4.26 -17.85
CA TYR A 454 11.72 5.62 -18.40
C TYR A 454 10.29 6.19 -18.35
N ALA A 455 9.28 5.43 -18.75
CA ALA A 455 7.88 5.85 -18.75
C ALA A 455 7.39 6.30 -17.36
N LEU A 456 7.78 5.53 -16.33
CA LEU A 456 7.36 5.74 -14.95
C LEU A 456 8.17 6.83 -14.24
N PHE A 457 9.47 6.93 -14.54
CA PHE A 457 10.42 7.84 -13.89
C PHE A 457 11.36 8.48 -14.93
N PRO A 458 10.88 9.42 -15.78
CA PRO A 458 11.61 9.86 -16.97
C PRO A 458 13.04 10.33 -16.69
N GLU A 459 13.22 11.26 -15.74
CA GLU A 459 14.54 11.81 -15.44
C GLU A 459 15.42 10.83 -14.64
N VAL A 460 14.88 10.33 -13.54
CA VAL A 460 15.62 9.45 -12.62
C VAL A 460 15.91 8.10 -13.28
N GLY A 461 14.92 7.54 -13.98
CA GLY A 461 15.06 6.29 -14.72
C GLY A 461 16.09 6.41 -15.83
N LYS A 462 16.07 7.50 -16.59
CA LYS A 462 17.09 7.77 -17.61
C LYS A 462 18.51 7.83 -17.02
N ASN A 463 18.69 8.54 -15.91
CA ASN A 463 19.98 8.63 -15.22
C ASN A 463 20.43 7.26 -14.69
N PHE A 464 19.52 6.47 -14.14
CA PHE A 464 19.78 5.10 -13.70
C PHE A 464 20.24 4.22 -14.86
N LEU A 465 19.53 4.23 -15.99
CA LEU A 465 19.86 3.46 -17.18
C LEU A 465 21.22 3.89 -17.77
N MET A 466 21.50 5.19 -17.82
CA MET A 466 22.80 5.70 -18.24
C MET A 466 23.93 5.16 -17.38
N LYS A 467 23.76 5.18 -16.05
CA LYS A 467 24.74 4.66 -15.10
C LYS A 467 24.92 3.15 -15.22
N ARG A 468 23.83 2.39 -15.26
CA ARG A 468 23.84 0.92 -15.38
C ARG A 468 24.54 0.45 -16.67
N ASN A 469 24.34 1.18 -17.77
CA ASN A 469 24.87 0.81 -19.10
C ASN A 469 26.32 1.30 -19.33
N GLN A 470 26.97 2.00 -18.37
CA GLN A 470 28.37 2.36 -18.47
C GLN A 470 29.25 1.11 -18.35
N PRO A 471 30.34 0.99 -19.14
CA PRO A 471 31.32 -0.08 -18.98
C PRO A 471 31.97 -0.03 -17.59
N GLU A 472 32.19 -1.19 -16.98
CA GLU A 472 32.81 -1.31 -15.64
C GLU A 472 34.20 -0.67 -15.52
N GLU A 473 34.89 -0.43 -16.62
CA GLU A 473 36.24 0.17 -16.67
C GLU A 473 36.28 1.66 -16.29
N SER A 474 35.16 2.34 -16.12
CA SER A 474 35.15 3.79 -15.80
C SER A 474 35.17 4.09 -14.28
N VAL A 475 35.23 3.11 -13.41
CA VAL A 475 35.43 3.32 -11.98
C VAL A 475 36.92 3.30 -11.63
N VAL A 476 37.65 4.32 -12.02
CA VAL A 476 39.00 4.56 -11.48
C VAL A 476 38.83 4.89 -9.99
N LYS A 477 39.22 3.94 -9.11
CA LYS A 477 39.42 4.21 -7.70
C LYS A 477 40.58 5.25 -7.58
N VAL A 478 40.22 6.52 -7.48
CA VAL A 478 41.19 7.54 -7.05
C VAL A 478 41.42 7.34 -5.56
N THR A 479 42.36 6.49 -5.23
CA THR A 479 42.90 6.41 -3.87
C THR A 479 43.85 7.58 -3.70
N ALA A 480 43.35 8.70 -3.18
CA ALA A 480 44.21 9.78 -2.74
C ALA A 480 44.96 9.33 -1.48
N TYR A 481 46.25 9.10 -1.61
CA TYR A 481 47.15 9.05 -0.46
C TYR A 481 47.34 10.49 0.02
N ILE A 482 46.83 10.83 1.19
CA ILE A 482 47.38 11.93 2.03
C ILE A 482 47.51 11.34 3.44
#